data_4ca344a8b6be6e761c732c92393d9e6f
#
_entry.id   4ca344a8b6be6e761c732c92393d9e6f
#
_cell.length_a   1.000
_cell.length_b   1.000
_cell.length_c   1.000
_cell.angle_alpha   90.00
_cell.angle_beta   90.00
_cell.angle_gamma   90.00
#
_symmetry.space_group_name_H-M   'P 1'
#
loop_
_entity.id
_entity.type
_entity.pdbx_description
1 polymer ?
#
loop_
_entity_poly.entity_id
_entity_poly.type
_entity_poly.pdbx_seq_one_letter_code
_entity_poly.pdbx_strand_id
1 'polypeptide(L)'
;MKHLLILALLCGGTVQSQIKNFYPKKVVKPDLSAKREKEINRQNELLQKKVPTASEQKELNILLEKYGEVVENAWDIIDGGCSWYCGGGNYKIKASSSLGDSYKAEFANDLSYKTAWVEGKKDEGIGEYLEYYFKNDSPRITEIIISNGYMKSEETWKNNNRVKKLKLYVNGVPFGILNLKDSRTDQYFAVGTLGHNKNGTDLILKFEILEVYKGSKYNDTAITEIYFDGIDVH
;
A
#
# COMPACT_ATOMS: atom_id res chain seq x y z
N MET A 1 -54.35 49.63 3.06
CA MET A 1 -53.46 48.79 2.19
C MET A 1 -52.41 48.12 3.08
N LYS A 2 -52.56 46.83 3.32
CA LYS A 2 -51.64 46.04 4.18
C LYS A 2 -50.62 45.36 3.23
N HIS A 3 -49.35 45.71 3.35
CA HIS A 3 -48.29 45.05 2.62
C HIS A 3 -47.88 43.78 3.38
N LEU A 4 -48.12 42.64 2.77
CA LEU A 4 -47.66 41.30 3.29
C LEU A 4 -46.23 41.09 2.78
N LEU A 5 -45.27 41.12 3.71
CA LEU A 5 -43.87 40.75 3.41
C LEU A 5 -43.76 39.22 3.46
N ILE A 6 -43.58 38.57 2.35
CA ILE A 6 -43.26 37.15 2.24
C ILE A 6 -41.75 36.98 2.45
N LEU A 7 -41.33 36.46 3.61
CA LEU A 7 -39.96 36.09 3.91
C LEU A 7 -39.74 34.70 3.32
N ALA A 8 -39.03 34.60 2.20
CA ALA A 8 -38.60 33.34 1.60
C ALA A 8 -37.39 32.79 2.45
N LEU A 9 -37.64 31.78 3.26
CA LEU A 9 -36.52 31.01 3.87
C LEU A 9 -35.86 30.15 2.79
N LEU A 10 -34.68 30.56 2.32
CA LEU A 10 -33.78 29.73 1.56
C LEU A 10 -33.13 28.68 2.49
N CYS A 11 -33.71 27.50 2.60
CA CYS A 11 -33.07 26.35 3.18
C CYS A 11 -31.91 25.91 2.24
N GLY A 12 -30.72 26.46 2.47
CA GLY A 12 -29.48 25.98 1.87
C GLY A 12 -29.14 24.61 2.43
N GLY A 13 -29.71 23.55 1.88
CA GLY A 13 -29.29 22.19 2.18
C GLY A 13 -27.86 21.98 1.67
N THR A 14 -26.89 21.92 2.57
CA THR A 14 -25.56 21.44 2.24
C THR A 14 -25.68 19.96 1.88
N VAL A 15 -25.59 19.64 0.59
CA VAL A 15 -25.43 18.24 0.15
C VAL A 15 -24.07 17.79 0.64
N GLN A 16 -24.05 17.19 1.83
CA GLN A 16 -22.86 16.53 2.35
C GLN A 16 -22.69 15.26 1.50
N SER A 17 -21.80 15.32 0.51
CA SER A 17 -21.44 14.15 -0.27
C SER A 17 -20.99 13.04 0.69
N GLN A 18 -21.73 11.93 0.72
CA GLN A 18 -21.33 10.79 1.52
C GLN A 18 -19.98 10.27 1.02
N ILE A 19 -18.97 10.26 1.90
CA ILE A 19 -17.67 9.71 1.61
C ILE A 19 -17.83 8.22 1.25
N LYS A 20 -17.31 7.81 0.10
CA LYS A 20 -17.42 6.45 -0.42
C LYS A 20 -16.64 5.47 0.45
N ASN A 21 -17.24 4.31 0.75
CA ASN A 21 -16.55 3.21 1.42
C ASN A 21 -16.05 2.21 0.38
N PHE A 22 -14.78 1.81 0.51
CA PHE A 22 -14.14 0.77 -0.27
C PHE A 22 -13.86 -0.44 0.63
N TYR A 23 -14.04 -1.61 0.06
CA TYR A 23 -13.74 -2.90 0.69
C TYR A 23 -12.80 -3.68 -0.23
N PRO A 24 -11.92 -4.54 0.31
CA PRO A 24 -11.02 -5.31 -0.54
C PRO A 24 -11.80 -6.26 -1.44
N LYS A 25 -11.59 -6.14 -2.76
CA LYS A 25 -12.16 -7.04 -3.77
C LYS A 25 -11.45 -8.38 -3.85
N LYS A 26 -10.18 -8.40 -3.43
CA LYS A 26 -9.31 -9.58 -3.39
C LYS A 26 -8.46 -9.50 -2.12
N VAL A 27 -8.19 -10.66 -1.53
CA VAL A 27 -7.31 -10.81 -0.36
C VAL A 27 -6.39 -11.99 -0.66
N VAL A 28 -5.08 -11.77 -0.60
CA VAL A 28 -4.05 -12.76 -0.92
C VAL A 28 -3.15 -12.96 0.30
N LYS A 29 -2.95 -14.21 0.69
CA LYS A 29 -1.98 -14.55 1.72
C LYS A 29 -0.62 -14.79 1.06
N PRO A 30 0.39 -13.95 1.32
CA PRO A 30 1.72 -14.19 0.78
C PRO A 30 2.35 -15.41 1.42
N ASP A 31 3.17 -16.13 0.65
CA ASP A 31 4.02 -17.19 1.19
C ASP A 31 5.28 -16.59 1.80
N LEU A 32 5.26 -16.36 3.10
CA LEU A 32 6.37 -15.83 3.90
C LEU A 32 7.15 -16.97 4.61
N SER A 33 7.14 -18.18 4.06
CA SER A 33 7.82 -19.33 4.64
C SER A 33 9.34 -19.25 4.47
N ALA A 34 10.08 -19.74 5.47
CA ALA A 34 11.53 -19.87 5.39
C ALA A 34 11.98 -20.78 4.22
N LYS A 35 11.10 -21.71 3.78
CA LYS A 35 11.35 -22.54 2.61
C LYS A 35 11.38 -21.70 1.33
N ARG A 36 10.35 -20.86 1.11
CA ARG A 36 10.29 -19.95 -0.04
C ARG A 36 11.52 -19.03 -0.04
N GLU A 37 11.83 -18.42 1.09
CA GLU A 37 13.01 -17.56 1.25
C GLU A 37 14.29 -18.25 0.78
N LYS A 38 14.53 -19.46 1.28
CA LYS A 38 15.72 -20.24 0.91
C LYS A 38 15.77 -20.56 -0.58
N GLU A 39 14.63 -20.94 -1.18
CA GLU A 39 14.56 -21.29 -2.60
C GLU A 39 14.78 -20.06 -3.48
N ILE A 40 14.22 -18.90 -3.14
CA ILE A 40 14.43 -17.64 -3.88
C ILE A 40 15.88 -17.15 -3.75
N ASN A 41 16.47 -17.20 -2.54
CA ASN A 41 17.88 -16.85 -2.37
C ASN A 41 18.78 -17.75 -3.23
N ARG A 42 18.46 -19.04 -3.31
CA ARG A 42 19.19 -20.00 -4.15
C ARG A 42 19.02 -19.68 -5.64
N GLN A 43 17.83 -19.31 -6.10
CA GLN A 43 17.60 -18.85 -7.47
C GLN A 43 18.48 -17.64 -7.80
N ASN A 44 18.51 -16.63 -6.93
CA ASN A 44 19.32 -15.42 -7.12
C ASN A 44 20.82 -15.73 -7.18
N GLU A 45 21.32 -16.62 -6.31
CA GLU A 45 22.71 -17.09 -6.36
C GLU A 45 23.03 -17.73 -7.73
N LEU A 46 22.14 -18.58 -8.24
CA LEU A 46 22.33 -19.27 -9.52
C LEU A 46 22.26 -18.32 -10.71
N LEU A 47 21.38 -17.31 -10.69
CA LEU A 47 21.27 -16.27 -11.71
C LEU A 47 22.54 -15.41 -11.81
N GLN A 48 23.20 -15.15 -10.67
CA GLN A 48 24.44 -14.36 -10.63
C GLN A 48 25.68 -15.17 -11.04
N LYS A 49 25.57 -16.48 -11.16
CA LYS A 49 26.70 -17.35 -11.47
C LYS A 49 27.06 -17.29 -12.96
N LYS A 50 28.27 -16.87 -13.30
CA LYS A 50 28.75 -16.73 -14.69
C LYS A 50 28.74 -18.04 -15.49
N VAL A 51 29.03 -19.16 -14.84
CA VAL A 51 29.10 -20.50 -15.47
C VAL A 51 28.50 -21.51 -14.49
N PRO A 52 27.19 -21.75 -14.54
CA PRO A 52 26.55 -22.80 -13.75
C PRO A 52 26.93 -24.20 -14.30
N THR A 53 27.04 -25.19 -13.43
CA THR A 53 27.13 -26.60 -13.83
C THR A 53 25.81 -27.07 -14.43
N ALA A 54 25.81 -28.21 -15.14
CA ALA A 54 24.59 -28.79 -15.70
C ALA A 54 23.52 -29.08 -14.63
N SER A 55 23.93 -29.49 -13.42
CA SER A 55 23.02 -29.70 -12.28
C SER A 55 22.42 -28.40 -11.77
N GLU A 56 23.23 -27.36 -11.64
CA GLU A 56 22.78 -26.02 -11.20
C GLU A 56 21.86 -25.37 -12.22
N GLN A 57 22.13 -25.54 -13.51
CA GLN A 57 21.24 -25.07 -14.57
C GLN A 57 19.86 -25.76 -14.50
N LYS A 58 19.83 -27.06 -14.23
CA LYS A 58 18.58 -27.78 -14.04
C LYS A 58 17.82 -27.30 -12.80
N GLU A 59 18.54 -27.06 -11.68
CA GLU A 59 17.99 -26.50 -10.46
C GLU A 59 17.41 -25.10 -10.72
N LEU A 60 18.14 -24.24 -11.41
CA LEU A 60 17.71 -22.89 -11.78
C LEU A 60 16.42 -22.93 -12.62
N ASN A 61 16.34 -23.80 -13.62
CA ASN A 61 15.15 -23.92 -14.46
C ASN A 61 13.90 -24.31 -13.64
N ILE A 62 14.05 -25.21 -12.65
CA ILE A 62 12.96 -25.60 -11.75
C ILE A 62 12.50 -24.41 -10.89
N LEU A 63 13.45 -23.63 -10.38
CA LEU A 63 13.14 -22.45 -9.56
C LEU A 63 12.50 -21.35 -10.40
N LEU A 64 12.97 -21.12 -11.63
CA LEU A 64 12.37 -20.17 -12.59
C LEU A 64 10.96 -20.58 -13.00
N GLU A 65 10.71 -21.87 -13.21
CA GLU A 65 9.35 -22.36 -13.49
C GLU A 65 8.42 -22.11 -12.29
N LYS A 66 8.94 -22.26 -11.08
CA LYS A 66 8.14 -22.12 -9.84
C LYS A 66 7.88 -20.68 -9.43
N TYR A 67 8.85 -19.81 -9.58
CA TYR A 67 8.82 -18.44 -9.02
C TYR A 67 8.90 -17.34 -10.08
N GLY A 68 9.12 -17.68 -11.35
CA GLY A 68 9.38 -16.73 -12.41
C GLY A 68 10.76 -16.10 -12.31
N GLU A 69 11.01 -15.07 -13.10
CA GLU A 69 12.19 -14.23 -12.96
C GLU A 69 11.97 -13.28 -11.78
N VAL A 70 12.60 -13.59 -10.65
CA VAL A 70 12.54 -12.74 -9.47
C VAL A 70 13.55 -11.62 -9.63
N VAL A 71 13.06 -10.39 -9.72
CA VAL A 71 13.89 -9.19 -9.76
C VAL A 71 14.28 -8.79 -8.34
N GLU A 72 15.55 -8.79 -8.06
CA GLU A 72 16.35 -8.19 -6.98
C GLU A 72 16.04 -8.48 -5.51
N ASN A 73 14.82 -8.77 -5.06
CA ASN A 73 14.57 -9.06 -3.66
C ASN A 73 13.60 -10.23 -3.47
N ALA A 74 14.05 -11.27 -2.80
CA ALA A 74 13.36 -12.54 -2.53
C ALA A 74 12.00 -12.42 -1.80
N TRP A 75 11.62 -11.21 -1.48
CA TRP A 75 10.44 -10.89 -0.67
C TRP A 75 9.46 -10.00 -1.41
N ASP A 76 9.72 -9.79 -2.70
CA ASP A 76 8.95 -8.84 -3.48
C ASP A 76 7.49 -9.26 -3.54
N ILE A 77 6.67 -8.29 -3.25
CA ILE A 77 5.22 -8.30 -3.38
C ILE A 77 4.83 -8.51 -4.84
N ILE A 78 5.75 -8.15 -5.75
CA ILE A 78 5.58 -8.27 -7.19
C ILE A 78 6.29 -9.55 -7.63
N ASP A 79 5.51 -10.58 -7.96
CA ASP A 79 6.02 -11.75 -8.66
C ASP A 79 6.62 -11.30 -10.00
N GLY A 80 7.77 -11.87 -10.36
CA GLY A 80 8.55 -11.47 -11.53
C GLY A 80 7.72 -11.34 -12.81
N GLY A 81 8.12 -10.42 -13.65
CA GLY A 81 7.44 -10.04 -14.88
C GLY A 81 7.21 -8.54 -14.97
N CYS A 82 6.53 -8.09 -16.01
CA CYS A 82 6.24 -6.68 -16.19
C CYS A 82 5.10 -6.26 -15.26
N SER A 83 5.38 -5.35 -14.34
CA SER A 83 4.42 -4.79 -13.40
C SER A 83 4.17 -3.31 -13.71
N TRP A 84 3.17 -2.73 -13.06
CA TRP A 84 2.90 -1.30 -13.13
C TRP A 84 4.15 -0.47 -12.77
N TYR A 85 5.00 -0.96 -11.87
CA TYR A 85 6.24 -0.31 -11.46
C TYR A 85 7.33 -0.27 -12.55
N CYS A 86 7.23 -1.02 -13.64
CA CYS A 86 8.14 -0.91 -14.78
C CYS A 86 8.04 0.47 -15.48
N GLY A 87 6.87 1.08 -15.45
CA GLY A 87 6.64 2.41 -16.05
C GLY A 87 6.11 3.44 -15.06
N GLY A 88 5.79 3.02 -13.83
CA GLY A 88 5.17 3.83 -12.79
C GLY A 88 5.98 3.85 -11.49
N GLY A 89 5.41 4.50 -10.51
CA GLY A 89 5.95 4.59 -9.15
C GLY A 89 5.81 6.00 -8.58
N ASN A 90 5.82 6.07 -7.28
CA ASN A 90 5.89 7.36 -6.60
C ASN A 90 7.34 7.86 -6.59
N TYR A 91 7.52 9.13 -6.85
CA TYR A 91 8.86 9.76 -6.74
C TYR A 91 9.17 10.25 -5.32
N LYS A 92 8.21 10.21 -4.41
CA LYS A 92 8.36 10.69 -3.04
C LYS A 92 7.30 10.08 -2.13
N ILE A 93 7.71 9.76 -0.91
CA ILE A 93 6.82 9.42 0.20
C ILE A 93 7.08 10.39 1.36
N LYS A 94 6.04 10.68 2.13
CA LYS A 94 6.12 11.39 3.41
C LYS A 94 5.24 10.69 4.44
N ALA A 95 5.65 10.74 5.70
CA ALA A 95 4.81 10.40 6.83
C ALA A 95 4.59 11.62 7.72
N SER A 96 3.50 11.64 8.47
CA SER A 96 3.27 12.62 9.54
C SER A 96 4.26 12.45 10.68
N SER A 97 4.60 11.21 11.02
CA SER A 97 5.63 10.82 11.97
C SER A 97 6.18 9.42 11.65
N SER A 98 7.27 9.03 12.31
CA SER A 98 7.82 7.67 12.30
C SER A 98 8.44 7.37 13.66
N LEU A 99 8.34 6.14 14.11
CA LEU A 99 8.88 5.68 15.41
C LEU A 99 10.43 5.75 15.49
N GLY A 100 11.07 5.99 14.37
CA GLY A 100 12.52 6.16 14.22
C GLY A 100 13.01 5.71 12.85
N ASP A 101 14.33 5.77 12.65
CA ASP A 101 14.95 5.50 11.33
C ASP A 101 14.71 4.08 10.82
N SER A 102 14.47 3.12 11.73
CA SER A 102 14.15 1.73 11.37
C SER A 102 12.71 1.53 10.91
N TYR A 103 11.87 2.58 10.91
CA TYR A 103 10.43 2.53 10.63
C TYR A 103 9.94 3.71 9.80
N LYS A 104 10.81 4.27 8.97
CA LYS A 104 10.52 5.46 8.17
C LYS A 104 9.50 5.20 7.06
N ALA A 105 8.98 6.29 6.47
CA ALA A 105 7.90 6.26 5.48
C ALA A 105 8.20 5.37 4.28
N GLU A 106 9.45 5.37 3.80
CA GLU A 106 9.89 4.62 2.62
C GLU A 106 9.70 3.11 2.77
N PHE A 107 9.71 2.60 4.01
CA PHE A 107 9.46 1.18 4.30
C PHE A 107 8.00 0.74 4.12
N ALA A 108 7.10 1.67 3.79
CA ALA A 108 5.75 1.34 3.36
C ALA A 108 5.61 1.27 1.83
N ASN A 109 6.73 1.31 1.08
CA ASN A 109 6.75 1.12 -0.38
C ASN A 109 8.16 0.72 -0.86
N ASP A 110 8.83 -0.14 -0.12
CA ASP A 110 10.11 -0.74 -0.54
C ASP A 110 9.93 -2.16 -1.10
N LEU A 111 8.67 -2.58 -1.24
CA LEU A 111 8.23 -3.87 -1.78
C LEU A 111 8.77 -5.05 -0.97
N SER A 112 8.91 -4.90 0.33
CA SER A 112 9.46 -5.89 1.25
C SER A 112 8.53 -6.18 2.42
N TYR A 113 8.25 -7.46 2.67
CA TYR A 113 7.51 -7.86 3.88
C TYR A 113 8.34 -7.81 5.16
N LYS A 114 9.67 -7.52 5.08
CA LYS A 114 10.58 -7.50 6.23
C LYS A 114 10.61 -6.16 6.95
N THR A 115 10.17 -5.12 6.28
CA THR A 115 10.15 -3.71 6.73
C THR A 115 8.73 -3.23 6.91
N ALA A 116 8.55 -2.11 7.59
CA ALA A 116 7.26 -1.44 7.74
C ALA A 116 7.48 0.01 8.14
N TRP A 117 6.59 0.90 7.71
CA TRP A 117 6.38 2.14 8.41
C TRP A 117 5.64 1.89 9.72
N VAL A 118 6.12 2.52 10.79
CA VAL A 118 5.45 2.55 12.09
C VAL A 118 5.35 4.01 12.50
N GLU A 119 4.14 4.46 12.81
CA GLU A 119 3.94 5.85 13.23
C GLU A 119 4.65 6.16 14.57
N GLY A 120 4.93 7.43 14.84
CA GLY A 120 5.79 7.86 15.95
C GLY A 120 5.08 8.47 17.15
N LYS A 121 3.74 8.31 17.29
CA LYS A 121 2.99 8.80 18.43
C LYS A 121 3.09 7.84 19.61
N LYS A 122 2.74 8.30 20.80
CA LYS A 122 2.68 7.46 22.01
C LYS A 122 1.34 6.71 22.15
N ASP A 123 0.39 7.02 21.28
CA ASP A 123 -0.95 6.42 21.25
C ASP A 123 -1.11 5.45 20.06
N GLU A 124 -2.30 5.32 19.52
CA GLU A 124 -2.63 4.40 18.43
C GLU A 124 -2.37 4.97 17.04
N GLY A 125 -1.82 6.19 16.95
CA GLY A 125 -1.55 6.89 15.70
C GLY A 125 -2.80 7.30 14.92
N ILE A 126 -3.96 7.47 15.57
CA ILE A 126 -5.15 8.00 14.88
C ILE A 126 -4.87 9.42 14.38
N GLY A 127 -5.10 9.66 13.08
CA GLY A 127 -4.78 10.91 12.40
C GLY A 127 -3.36 10.95 11.79
N GLU A 128 -2.49 9.99 12.13
CA GLU A 128 -1.20 9.83 11.45
C GLU A 128 -1.41 9.34 10.02
N TYR A 129 -0.49 9.68 9.10
CA TYR A 129 -0.70 9.44 7.69
C TYR A 129 0.59 9.19 6.91
N LEU A 130 0.42 8.57 5.74
CA LEU A 130 1.38 8.49 4.66
C LEU A 130 0.88 9.28 3.45
N GLU A 131 1.79 9.98 2.75
CA GLU A 131 1.52 10.65 1.48
C GLU A 131 2.45 10.14 0.40
N TYR A 132 1.88 9.77 -0.76
CA TYR A 132 2.59 9.32 -1.95
C TYR A 132 2.40 10.32 -3.08
N TYR A 133 3.50 10.66 -3.76
CA TYR A 133 3.54 11.67 -4.82
C TYR A 133 3.91 11.01 -6.14
N PHE A 134 3.09 11.20 -7.15
CA PHE A 134 3.27 10.66 -8.50
C PHE A 134 3.29 11.81 -9.51
N LYS A 135 4.16 11.71 -10.52
CA LYS A 135 4.15 12.67 -11.61
C LYS A 135 2.85 12.60 -12.38
N ASN A 136 2.40 13.73 -12.93
CA ASN A 136 1.13 13.77 -13.68
C ASN A 136 1.12 12.85 -14.90
N ASP A 137 2.28 12.61 -15.51
CA ASP A 137 2.49 11.72 -16.67
C ASP A 137 2.80 10.27 -16.27
N SER A 138 2.86 9.94 -14.98
CA SER A 138 3.01 8.56 -14.51
C SER A 138 1.82 7.71 -14.93
N PRO A 139 2.00 6.39 -15.18
CA PRO A 139 0.89 5.46 -15.39
C PRO A 139 -0.20 5.61 -14.34
N ARG A 140 -1.46 5.57 -14.79
CA ARG A 140 -2.62 5.78 -13.91
C ARG A 140 -2.85 4.60 -12.98
N ILE A 141 -3.23 4.92 -11.74
CA ILE A 141 -3.54 3.95 -10.70
C ILE A 141 -5.01 3.55 -10.79
N THR A 142 -5.30 2.26 -10.76
CA THR A 142 -6.67 1.72 -10.66
C THR A 142 -6.89 0.89 -9.41
N GLU A 143 -5.79 0.44 -8.79
CA GLU A 143 -5.81 -0.45 -7.65
C GLU A 143 -4.80 -0.01 -6.60
N ILE A 144 -5.20 -0.04 -5.34
CA ILE A 144 -4.35 0.17 -4.17
C ILE A 144 -4.28 -1.16 -3.43
N ILE A 145 -3.06 -1.62 -3.13
CA ILE A 145 -2.83 -2.87 -2.42
C ILE A 145 -2.17 -2.55 -1.07
N ILE A 146 -2.70 -3.12 0.01
CA ILE A 146 -2.24 -2.84 1.37
C ILE A 146 -1.88 -4.13 2.09
N SER A 147 -0.62 -4.22 2.50
CA SER A 147 -0.07 -5.24 3.40
C SER A 147 -0.15 -4.70 4.84
N ASN A 148 -1.22 -5.07 5.55
CA ASN A 148 -1.62 -4.44 6.80
C ASN A 148 -0.87 -4.97 8.02
N GLY A 149 -0.44 -4.07 8.90
CA GLY A 149 0.34 -4.40 10.10
C GLY A 149 1.82 -4.66 9.80
N TYR A 150 2.60 -5.14 10.76
CA TYR A 150 4.00 -5.48 10.56
C TYR A 150 4.15 -6.96 10.16
N MET A 151 4.17 -7.23 8.86
CA MET A 151 4.05 -8.57 8.28
C MET A 151 5.32 -9.43 8.38
N LYS A 152 6.43 -8.92 8.88
CA LYS A 152 7.73 -9.61 9.00
C LYS A 152 7.60 -10.99 9.66
N SER A 153 6.80 -11.12 10.70
CA SER A 153 6.50 -12.38 11.37
C SER A 153 5.07 -12.39 11.92
N GLU A 154 4.57 -13.56 12.27
CA GLU A 154 3.27 -13.70 12.97
C GLU A 154 3.28 -12.97 14.31
N GLU A 155 4.42 -13.00 15.02
CA GLU A 155 4.60 -12.33 16.30
C GLU A 155 4.58 -10.81 16.15
N THR A 156 5.37 -10.23 15.24
CA THR A 156 5.39 -8.78 15.01
C THR A 156 4.03 -8.28 14.55
N TRP A 157 3.32 -9.05 13.71
CA TRP A 157 1.99 -8.70 13.23
C TRP A 157 0.96 -8.68 14.36
N LYS A 158 0.99 -9.65 15.29
CA LYS A 158 0.09 -9.71 16.46
C LYS A 158 0.40 -8.67 17.51
N ASN A 159 1.68 -8.35 17.70
CA ASN A 159 2.12 -7.47 18.77
C ASN A 159 1.83 -5.99 18.51
N ASN A 160 1.85 -5.55 17.26
CA ASN A 160 1.58 -4.16 16.86
C ASN A 160 0.11 -3.96 16.48
N ASN A 161 -0.36 -2.71 16.51
CA ASN A 161 -1.65 -2.36 15.93
C ASN A 161 -1.63 -2.53 14.41
N ARG A 162 -2.78 -2.88 13.86
CA ARG A 162 -3.04 -2.98 12.42
C ARG A 162 -4.15 -1.99 12.09
N VAL A 163 -4.07 -1.39 10.92
CA VAL A 163 -5.10 -0.44 10.47
C VAL A 163 -6.42 -1.15 10.24
N LYS A 164 -7.51 -0.54 10.73
CA LYS A 164 -8.89 -0.98 10.46
C LYS A 164 -9.56 -0.13 9.40
N LYS A 165 -9.31 1.20 9.43
CA LYS A 165 -9.82 2.12 8.42
C LYS A 165 -8.76 3.16 8.06
N LEU A 166 -8.55 3.38 6.76
CA LEU A 166 -7.79 4.49 6.22
C LEU A 166 -8.73 5.44 5.48
N LYS A 167 -8.58 6.73 5.73
CA LYS A 167 -9.18 7.76 4.89
C LYS A 167 -8.23 8.11 3.78
N LEU A 168 -8.69 7.89 2.55
CA LEU A 168 -7.97 8.25 1.34
C LEU A 168 -8.36 9.66 0.91
N TYR A 169 -7.33 10.47 0.67
CA TYR A 169 -7.47 11.77 0.01
C TYR A 169 -6.76 11.72 -1.34
N VAL A 170 -7.35 12.35 -2.33
CA VAL A 170 -6.77 12.57 -3.66
C VAL A 170 -6.58 14.07 -3.84
N ASN A 171 -5.34 14.51 -4.00
CA ASN A 171 -4.96 15.93 -4.13
C ASN A 171 -5.57 16.82 -3.01
N GLY A 172 -5.52 16.31 -1.77
CA GLY A 172 -6.04 17.00 -0.59
C GLY A 172 -7.56 16.92 -0.39
N VAL A 173 -8.30 16.38 -1.34
CA VAL A 173 -9.77 16.23 -1.25
C VAL A 173 -10.12 14.84 -0.69
N PRO A 174 -10.99 14.72 0.32
CA PRO A 174 -11.48 13.42 0.79
C PRO A 174 -12.11 12.63 -0.35
N PHE A 175 -11.60 11.42 -0.59
CA PHE A 175 -12.02 10.56 -1.70
C PHE A 175 -12.82 9.35 -1.23
N GLY A 176 -12.38 8.71 -0.14
CA GLY A 176 -13.07 7.54 0.39
C GLY A 176 -12.44 6.98 1.67
N ILE A 177 -13.05 5.92 2.19
CA ILE A 177 -12.57 5.16 3.33
C ILE A 177 -12.26 3.74 2.87
N LEU A 178 -11.02 3.30 3.05
CA LEU A 178 -10.59 1.93 2.84
C LEU A 178 -10.84 1.15 4.13
N ASN A 179 -11.72 0.16 4.09
CA ASN A 179 -12.06 -0.70 5.23
C ASN A 179 -11.26 -2.00 5.14
N LEU A 180 -10.23 -2.13 5.97
CA LEU A 180 -9.33 -3.27 5.96
C LEU A 180 -9.87 -4.42 6.83
N LYS A 181 -9.50 -5.65 6.46
CA LYS A 181 -9.72 -6.84 7.28
C LYS A 181 -8.57 -7.05 8.27
N ASP A 182 -8.85 -7.57 9.45
CA ASP A 182 -7.83 -7.99 10.40
C ASP A 182 -7.21 -9.33 9.99
N SER A 183 -6.36 -9.28 8.98
CA SER A 183 -5.69 -10.44 8.41
C SER A 183 -4.29 -10.10 7.92
N ARG A 184 -3.34 -11.03 8.11
CA ARG A 184 -1.95 -10.92 7.65
C ARG A 184 -1.88 -11.30 6.16
N THR A 185 -2.38 -10.38 5.31
CA THR A 185 -2.61 -10.60 3.87
C THR A 185 -2.48 -9.28 3.11
N ASP A 186 -2.28 -9.37 1.82
CA ASP A 186 -2.42 -8.26 0.89
C ASP A 186 -3.88 -8.05 0.55
N GLN A 187 -4.34 -6.82 0.63
CA GLN A 187 -5.74 -6.45 0.45
C GLN A 187 -5.87 -5.46 -0.71
N TYR A 188 -6.57 -5.85 -1.75
CA TYR A 188 -6.68 -5.16 -3.03
C TYR A 188 -7.95 -4.31 -3.10
N PHE A 189 -7.80 -3.00 -3.30
CA PHE A 189 -8.89 -2.03 -3.38
C PHE A 189 -9.00 -1.43 -4.77
N ALA A 190 -10.08 -1.71 -5.49
CA ALA A 190 -10.37 -1.03 -6.75
C ALA A 190 -10.91 0.38 -6.47
N VAL A 191 -10.14 1.40 -6.79
CA VAL A 191 -10.45 2.80 -6.46
C VAL A 191 -10.96 3.61 -7.67
N GLY A 192 -11.02 3.01 -8.85
CA GLY A 192 -11.22 3.71 -10.11
C GLY A 192 -9.90 4.29 -10.62
N THR A 193 -9.94 5.06 -11.70
CA THR A 193 -8.74 5.57 -12.34
C THR A 193 -8.29 6.89 -11.73
N LEU A 194 -7.08 6.94 -11.19
CA LEU A 194 -6.46 8.12 -10.57
C LEU A 194 -5.17 8.49 -11.33
N GLY A 195 -4.91 9.78 -11.47
CA GLY A 195 -3.77 10.31 -12.22
C GLY A 195 -4.19 11.04 -13.50
N HIS A 196 -3.22 11.56 -14.26
CA HIS A 196 -3.42 12.39 -15.44
C HIS A 196 -4.40 13.55 -15.15
N ASN A 197 -4.09 14.34 -14.12
CA ASN A 197 -4.92 15.48 -13.73
C ASN A 197 -5.02 16.48 -14.88
N LYS A 198 -6.25 16.90 -15.22
CA LYS A 198 -6.52 17.81 -16.36
C LYS A 198 -5.77 19.15 -16.30
N ASN A 199 -5.42 19.59 -15.10
CA ASN A 199 -4.66 20.82 -14.87
C ASN A 199 -3.13 20.60 -14.90
N GLY A 200 -2.66 19.39 -15.21
CA GLY A 200 -1.24 19.04 -15.28
C GLY A 200 -0.53 18.93 -13.94
N THR A 201 -1.25 18.96 -12.81
CA THR A 201 -0.63 18.81 -11.48
C THR A 201 -0.33 17.35 -11.16
N ASP A 202 0.69 17.12 -10.37
CA ASP A 202 1.04 15.78 -9.85
C ASP A 202 -0.11 15.17 -9.03
N LEU A 203 -0.20 13.84 -9.00
CA LEU A 203 -1.14 13.12 -8.16
C LEU A 203 -0.56 12.98 -6.76
N ILE A 204 -1.35 13.32 -5.73
CA ILE A 204 -1.00 13.12 -4.33
C ILE A 204 -2.06 12.24 -3.68
N LEU A 205 -1.66 11.08 -3.16
CA LEU A 205 -2.51 10.20 -2.38
C LEU A 205 -2.10 10.26 -0.90
N LYS A 206 -3.03 10.66 -0.02
CA LYS A 206 -2.82 10.62 1.43
C LYS A 206 -3.70 9.57 2.07
N PHE A 207 -3.10 8.74 2.91
CA PHE A 207 -3.73 7.66 3.68
C PHE A 207 -3.65 7.98 5.17
N GLU A 208 -4.75 8.39 5.76
CA GLU A 208 -4.85 8.80 7.16
C GLU A 208 -5.52 7.71 8.00
N ILE A 209 -4.90 7.33 9.11
CA ILE A 209 -5.42 6.32 10.03
C ILE A 209 -6.66 6.86 10.74
N LEU A 210 -7.80 6.17 10.60
CA LEU A 210 -9.05 6.51 11.29
C LEU A 210 -9.38 5.56 12.43
N GLU A 211 -9.13 4.26 12.24
CA GLU A 211 -9.41 3.22 13.24
C GLU A 211 -8.34 2.12 13.12
N VAL A 212 -8.08 1.44 14.24
CA VAL A 212 -7.12 0.34 14.31
C VAL A 212 -7.72 -0.92 14.95
N TYR A 213 -7.13 -2.06 14.61
CA TYR A 213 -7.21 -3.30 15.36
C TYR A 213 -6.05 -3.32 16.36
N LYS A 214 -6.35 -3.52 17.64
CA LYS A 214 -5.33 -3.47 18.70
C LYS A 214 -4.33 -4.60 18.61
N GLY A 215 -3.07 -4.26 18.79
CA GLY A 215 -2.00 -5.21 19.05
C GLY A 215 -2.08 -5.81 20.46
N SER A 216 -1.37 -6.92 20.65
CA SER A 216 -1.32 -7.58 21.95
C SER A 216 -0.28 -6.99 22.91
N LYS A 217 0.68 -6.18 22.40
CA LYS A 217 1.82 -5.72 23.18
C LYS A 217 2.11 -4.22 23.02
N TYR A 218 2.04 -3.67 21.82
CA TYR A 218 2.40 -2.30 21.50
C TYR A 218 1.19 -1.50 21.04
N ASN A 219 1.19 -0.19 21.29
CA ASN A 219 0.18 0.73 20.77
C ASN A 219 0.55 1.26 19.38
N ASP A 220 1.79 1.02 18.94
CA ASP A 220 2.27 1.52 17.65
C ASP A 220 1.53 0.87 16.50
N THR A 221 1.06 1.67 15.54
CA THR A 221 0.36 1.18 14.34
C THR A 221 1.36 1.08 13.19
N ALA A 222 1.39 -0.10 12.57
CA ALA A 222 2.29 -0.42 11.48
C ALA A 222 1.54 -0.63 10.16
N ILE A 223 2.20 -0.27 9.06
CA ILE A 223 1.84 -0.65 7.69
C ILE A 223 3.10 -1.18 7.02
N THR A 224 3.07 -2.44 6.59
CA THR A 224 4.19 -3.05 5.86
C THR A 224 4.30 -2.43 4.49
N GLU A 225 3.19 -2.40 3.70
CA GLU A 225 3.21 -1.84 2.36
C GLU A 225 1.89 -1.16 2.00
N ILE A 226 1.99 -0.07 1.27
CA ILE A 226 0.96 0.45 0.38
C ILE A 226 1.58 0.55 -1.00
N TYR A 227 1.16 -0.31 -1.91
CA TYR A 227 1.65 -0.32 -3.28
C TYR A 227 0.51 -0.26 -4.29
N PHE A 228 0.84 -0.12 -5.56
CA PHE A 228 -0.12 0.32 -6.56
C PHE A 228 -0.08 -0.56 -7.80
N ASP A 229 -1.21 -0.66 -8.47
CA ASP A 229 -1.34 -1.27 -9.79
C ASP A 229 -2.30 -0.44 -10.65
N GLY A 230 -2.21 -0.59 -11.96
CA GLY A 230 -3.00 0.25 -12.83
C GLY A 230 -2.82 -0.01 -14.32
N ILE A 231 -2.92 1.05 -15.11
CA ILE A 231 -2.93 1.03 -16.57
C ILE A 231 -1.86 1.98 -17.12
N ASP A 232 -1.66 1.96 -18.43
CA ASP A 232 -0.71 2.81 -19.19
C ASP A 232 0.77 2.38 -19.03
N VAL A 233 1.03 1.12 -18.72
CA VAL A 233 2.41 0.61 -18.55
C VAL A 233 3.02 0.06 -19.84
N HIS A 234 2.23 -0.05 -20.93
CA HIS A 234 2.65 -0.50 -22.27
C HIS A 234 1.78 0.12 -23.36
#